data_548a284ff020f53448aca742cceaa7fa
#
_entry.id   548a284ff020f53448aca742cceaa7fa
#
_cell.length_a   1.000
_cell.length_b   1.000
_cell.length_c   1.000
_cell.angle_alpha   90.00
_cell.angle_beta   90.00
_cell.angle_gamma   90.00
#
_symmetry.space_group_name_H-M   'P 1'
#
loop_
_entity.id
_entity.type
_entity.pdbx_description
1 polymer ?
#
loop_
_entity_poly.entity_id
_entity_poly.type
_entity_poly.pdbx_seq_one_letter_code
_entity_poly.pdbx_strand_id
1 'polypeptide(L)'
;MNRSDVPPGYGYRPARSPLATIVWWASIDTDGSYTDAATEFWGLSFGLLGDDTPTATLVGPATRPRTLELPAGQVHWGVELAPHVFLRGIDVKPVDEFRELETDGDWFLLGGTRYPVPDLDGLERLVDSLASQGALVAEPLVERALDGRSVPGAERTVRRIVTETAGIGRKNVEQIRRARTAYRLLHAGLSA
;
A
#
# COMPACT_ATOMS: atom_id res chain seq x y z
N MET A 1 -7.45 -4.53 -18.06
CA MET A 1 -6.86 -3.16 -18.18
C MET A 1 -5.78 -3.17 -19.24
N ASN A 2 -5.71 -2.15 -20.10
CA ASN A 2 -4.69 -2.02 -21.13
C ASN A 2 -3.61 -1.03 -20.68
N ARG A 3 -2.39 -1.15 -21.24
CA ARG A 3 -1.28 -0.19 -20.97
C ARG A 3 -1.67 1.26 -21.21
N SER A 4 -2.45 1.51 -22.27
CA SER A 4 -2.91 2.85 -22.65
C SER A 4 -3.84 3.51 -21.62
N ASP A 5 -4.37 2.73 -20.68
CA ASP A 5 -5.27 3.24 -19.65
C ASP A 5 -4.50 3.78 -18.43
N VAL A 6 -3.18 3.50 -18.36
CA VAL A 6 -2.28 4.04 -17.33
C VAL A 6 -1.63 5.32 -17.84
N PRO A 7 -1.77 6.45 -17.11
CA PRO A 7 -1.13 7.69 -17.52
C PRO A 7 0.41 7.56 -17.58
N PRO A 8 1.08 8.30 -18.45
CA PRO A 8 2.55 8.24 -18.59
C PRO A 8 3.26 8.73 -17.33
N GLY A 9 4.43 8.13 -17.08
CA GLY A 9 5.28 8.47 -15.94
C GLY A 9 4.71 8.01 -14.60
N TYR A 10 5.26 8.56 -13.51
CA TYR A 10 4.79 8.28 -12.15
C TYR A 10 3.81 9.37 -11.70
N GLY A 11 2.71 8.94 -11.10
CA GLY A 11 1.75 9.86 -10.50
C GLY A 11 0.99 9.21 -9.34
N TYR A 12 0.36 10.07 -8.54
CA TYR A 12 -0.52 9.63 -7.47
C TYR A 12 -1.59 10.69 -7.18
N ARG A 13 -2.66 10.27 -6.54
CA ARG A 13 -3.69 11.14 -5.98
C ARG A 13 -4.13 10.67 -4.59
N PRO A 14 -4.61 11.55 -3.73
CA PRO A 14 -5.27 11.13 -2.49
C PRO A 14 -6.44 10.19 -2.79
N ALA A 15 -6.60 9.15 -1.98
CA ALA A 15 -7.78 8.30 -2.03
C ALA A 15 -8.99 9.03 -1.45
N ARG A 16 -10.18 8.72 -1.98
CA ARG A 16 -11.47 9.22 -1.46
C ARG A 16 -11.99 8.34 -0.32
N SER A 17 -11.67 7.03 -0.38
CA SER A 17 -12.03 6.09 0.68
C SER A 17 -11.20 6.37 1.94
N PRO A 18 -11.80 6.44 3.14
CA PRO A 18 -11.06 6.60 4.39
C PRO A 18 -10.20 5.38 4.76
N LEU A 19 -10.37 4.27 4.04
CA LEU A 19 -9.61 3.04 4.22
C LEU A 19 -8.30 3.00 3.42
N ALA A 20 -8.06 4.01 2.57
CA ALA A 20 -6.87 4.15 1.76
C ALA A 20 -6.27 5.55 1.89
N THR A 21 -4.97 5.68 1.60
CA THR A 21 -4.25 6.96 1.64
C THR A 21 -4.08 7.55 0.26
N ILE A 22 -3.57 6.77 -0.69
CA ILE A 22 -3.35 7.20 -2.07
C ILE A 22 -3.71 6.09 -3.05
N VAL A 23 -4.04 6.52 -4.26
CA VAL A 23 -4.01 5.74 -5.49
C VAL A 23 -2.83 6.23 -6.31
N TRP A 24 -2.02 5.34 -6.83
CA TRP A 24 -0.82 5.67 -7.58
C TRP A 24 -0.72 4.86 -8.88
N TRP A 25 0.10 5.33 -9.81
CA TRP A 25 0.42 4.65 -11.07
C TRP A 25 1.84 4.95 -11.51
N ALA A 26 2.39 4.07 -12.34
CA ALA A 26 3.68 4.24 -12.99
C ALA A 26 3.67 3.61 -14.38
N SER A 27 4.18 4.33 -15.37
CA SER A 27 4.50 3.84 -16.71
C SER A 27 6.00 4.00 -16.92
N ILE A 28 6.68 2.92 -17.25
CA ILE A 28 8.14 2.84 -17.33
C ILE A 28 8.56 2.83 -18.81
N ASP A 29 9.01 3.97 -19.30
CA ASP A 29 9.37 4.13 -20.71
C ASP A 29 10.84 3.74 -20.99
N THR A 30 11.71 3.81 -19.98
CA THR A 30 13.14 3.48 -20.09
C THR A 30 13.58 2.70 -18.86
N ASP A 31 14.57 1.80 -19.07
CA ASP A 31 15.18 1.09 -17.94
C ASP A 31 15.71 2.05 -16.88
N GLY A 32 15.50 1.71 -15.64
CA GLY A 32 15.95 2.53 -14.53
C GLY A 32 15.83 1.84 -13.19
N SER A 33 16.09 2.58 -12.14
CA SER A 33 15.84 2.13 -10.77
C SER A 33 15.10 3.20 -9.98
N TYR A 34 14.32 2.76 -9.02
CA TYR A 34 13.57 3.62 -8.12
C TYR A 34 13.86 3.25 -6.67
N THR A 35 14.12 4.26 -5.85
CA THR A 35 14.23 4.06 -4.41
C THR A 35 12.84 4.15 -3.79
N ASP A 36 12.24 3.01 -3.51
CA ASP A 36 10.99 2.91 -2.75
C ASP A 36 11.27 3.27 -1.29
N ALA A 37 10.66 4.33 -0.82
CA ALA A 37 10.86 4.82 0.54
C ALA A 37 10.25 3.88 1.58
N ALA A 38 10.70 3.98 2.83
CA ALA A 38 10.03 3.32 3.93
C ALA A 38 8.54 3.74 4.02
N THR A 39 7.66 2.77 4.24
CA THR A 39 6.21 2.97 4.29
C THR A 39 5.61 2.28 5.51
N GLU A 40 4.56 2.88 6.09
CA GLU A 40 3.90 2.34 7.27
C GLU A 40 2.58 1.60 6.97
N PHE A 41 2.28 1.35 5.72
CA PHE A 41 0.99 0.81 5.31
C PHE A 41 1.12 -0.42 4.41
N TRP A 42 0.02 -1.13 4.31
CA TRP A 42 -0.21 -2.18 3.33
C TRP A 42 -0.70 -1.59 2.03
N GLY A 43 -0.44 -2.29 0.93
CA GLY A 43 -0.94 -1.90 -0.37
C GLY A 43 -1.26 -3.10 -1.24
N LEU A 44 -2.05 -2.84 -2.27
CA LEU A 44 -2.26 -3.74 -3.39
C LEU A 44 -1.71 -3.06 -4.64
N SER A 45 -0.87 -3.77 -5.36
CA SER A 45 -0.28 -3.35 -6.62
C SER A 45 -0.65 -4.31 -7.72
N PHE A 46 -0.95 -3.78 -8.87
CA PHE A 46 -1.23 -4.49 -10.11
C PHE A 46 -0.31 -3.98 -11.20
N GLY A 47 -0.07 -4.78 -12.23
CA GLY A 47 0.80 -4.36 -13.30
C GLY A 47 0.74 -5.25 -14.53
N LEU A 48 1.36 -4.76 -15.61
CA LEU A 48 1.69 -5.51 -16.80
C LEU A 48 3.21 -5.39 -17.01
N LEU A 49 3.89 -6.51 -17.09
CA LEU A 49 5.31 -6.55 -17.43
C LEU A 49 5.53 -6.19 -18.91
N GLY A 50 6.80 -6.08 -19.32
CA GLY A 50 7.16 -5.71 -20.70
C GLY A 50 6.55 -6.59 -21.80
N ASP A 51 6.25 -7.84 -21.49
CA ASP A 51 5.63 -8.85 -22.36
C ASP A 51 4.10 -9.01 -22.14
N ASP A 52 3.47 -8.03 -21.48
CA ASP A 52 2.06 -8.04 -21.08
C ASP A 52 1.67 -9.10 -20.02
N THR A 53 2.65 -9.76 -19.40
CA THR A 53 2.37 -10.67 -18.28
C THR A 53 1.75 -9.88 -17.11
N PRO A 54 0.52 -10.25 -16.66
CA PRO A 54 -0.13 -9.55 -15.56
C PRO A 54 0.52 -9.88 -14.22
N THR A 55 0.53 -8.90 -13.34
CA THR A 55 1.01 -9.06 -11.95
C THR A 55 -0.01 -8.53 -10.97
N ALA A 56 -0.10 -9.19 -9.82
CA ALA A 56 -0.82 -8.70 -8.65
C ALA A 56 0.05 -8.95 -7.42
N THR A 57 0.18 -7.96 -6.56
CA THR A 57 1.12 -8.01 -5.45
C THR A 57 0.51 -7.39 -4.19
N LEU A 58 0.63 -8.10 -3.08
CA LEU A 58 0.43 -7.53 -1.76
C LEU A 58 1.75 -6.92 -1.29
N VAL A 59 1.71 -5.63 -1.03
CA VAL A 59 2.86 -4.85 -0.55
C VAL A 59 2.73 -4.65 0.95
N GLY A 60 3.68 -5.15 1.71
CA GLY A 60 3.75 -4.94 3.16
C GLY A 60 4.43 -3.61 3.52
N PRO A 61 4.32 -3.17 4.79
CA PRO A 61 5.05 -2.02 5.26
C PRO A 61 6.56 -2.23 5.12
N ALA A 62 7.28 -1.19 4.73
CA ALA A 62 8.73 -1.19 4.57
C ALA A 62 9.39 -0.37 5.67
N THR A 63 10.22 -1.00 6.51
CA THR A 63 10.91 -0.33 7.63
C THR A 63 12.16 0.43 7.19
N ARG A 64 12.62 0.20 5.96
CA ARG A 64 13.79 0.82 5.34
C ARG A 64 13.55 1.03 3.83
N PRO A 65 14.23 1.99 3.21
CA PRO A 65 14.20 2.14 1.77
C PRO A 65 14.75 0.89 1.07
N ARG A 66 14.22 0.60 -0.11
CA ARG A 66 14.68 -0.47 -0.99
C ARG A 66 14.79 0.05 -2.43
N THR A 67 15.74 -0.48 -3.18
CA THR A 67 15.88 -0.15 -4.60
C THR A 67 15.14 -1.20 -5.42
N LEU A 68 14.30 -0.72 -6.33
CA LEU A 68 13.56 -1.53 -7.29
C LEU A 68 14.12 -1.28 -8.66
N GLU A 69 14.45 -2.35 -9.39
CA GLU A 69 14.77 -2.26 -10.80
C GLU A 69 13.46 -2.14 -11.59
N LEU A 70 13.44 -1.20 -12.52
CA LEU A 70 12.28 -0.86 -13.33
C LEU A 70 12.61 -1.04 -14.80
N PRO A 71 12.45 -2.25 -15.36
CA PRO A 71 12.61 -2.49 -16.80
C PRO A 71 11.60 -1.67 -17.62
N ALA A 72 12.04 -1.18 -18.77
CA ALA A 72 11.18 -0.48 -19.72
C ALA A 72 9.98 -1.33 -20.17
N GLY A 73 8.91 -0.65 -20.55
CA GLY A 73 7.69 -1.29 -21.05
C GLY A 73 6.78 -1.85 -19.94
N GLN A 74 7.06 -1.63 -18.68
CA GLN A 74 6.16 -2.01 -17.60
C GLN A 74 5.18 -0.89 -17.26
N VAL A 75 3.98 -1.28 -16.82
CA VAL A 75 3.02 -0.37 -16.20
C VAL A 75 2.54 -0.96 -14.89
N HIS A 76 2.40 -0.11 -13.88
CA HIS A 76 1.94 -0.50 -12.56
C HIS A 76 0.92 0.50 -12.04
N TRP A 77 -0.03 0.03 -11.25
CA TRP A 77 -0.97 0.88 -10.51
C TRP A 77 -1.34 0.21 -9.20
N GLY A 78 -1.74 1.00 -8.23
CA GLY A 78 -2.02 0.44 -6.91
C GLY A 78 -2.67 1.40 -5.95
N VAL A 79 -3.00 0.86 -4.79
CA VAL A 79 -3.60 1.58 -3.67
C VAL A 79 -2.81 1.30 -2.41
N GLU A 80 -2.51 2.35 -1.65
CA GLU A 80 -1.97 2.26 -0.30
C GLU A 80 -3.11 2.36 0.70
N LEU A 81 -3.22 1.37 1.58
CA LEU A 81 -4.25 1.32 2.62
C LEU A 81 -3.89 2.27 3.77
N ALA A 82 -4.87 2.72 4.51
CA ALA A 82 -4.61 3.49 5.72
C ALA A 82 -3.90 2.62 6.76
N PRO A 83 -2.97 3.16 7.59
CA PRO A 83 -2.17 2.36 8.52
C PRO A 83 -2.95 1.62 9.61
N HIS A 84 -4.20 2.01 9.84
CA HIS A 84 -5.12 1.34 10.76
C HIS A 84 -5.98 0.26 10.08
N VAL A 85 -5.74 -0.01 8.80
CA VAL A 85 -6.48 -0.98 8.00
C VAL A 85 -5.60 -2.20 7.75
N PHE A 86 -6.16 -3.38 7.91
CA PHE A 86 -5.48 -4.65 7.69
C PHE A 86 -6.33 -5.64 6.89
N LEU A 87 -5.67 -6.59 6.26
CA LEU A 87 -6.31 -7.68 5.53
C LEU A 87 -6.49 -8.89 6.45
N ARG A 88 -7.75 -9.32 6.62
CA ARG A 88 -8.08 -10.48 7.44
C ARG A 88 -7.63 -11.78 6.76
N GLY A 89 -7.10 -12.71 7.55
CA GLY A 89 -6.68 -14.03 7.03
C GLY A 89 -5.36 -14.02 6.25
N ILE A 90 -4.69 -12.88 6.17
CA ILE A 90 -3.34 -12.77 5.62
C ILE A 90 -2.36 -12.66 6.79
N ASP A 91 -1.31 -13.49 6.75
CA ASP A 91 -0.23 -13.35 7.72
C ASP A 91 0.44 -11.98 7.53
N VAL A 92 0.30 -11.13 8.55
CA VAL A 92 0.83 -9.76 8.57
C VAL A 92 2.35 -9.68 8.71
N LYS A 93 3.06 -10.80 8.61
CA LYS A 93 4.52 -10.84 8.83
C LYS A 93 5.43 -10.58 7.61
N PRO A 94 5.00 -10.42 6.35
CA PRO A 94 5.92 -9.96 5.32
C PRO A 94 6.14 -8.45 5.41
N VAL A 95 6.79 -8.02 6.51
CA VAL A 95 7.38 -6.68 6.63
C VAL A 95 8.62 -6.66 5.75
N ASP A 96 8.82 -5.58 5.01
CA ASP A 96 9.91 -5.40 4.04
C ASP A 96 9.83 -6.36 2.82
N GLU A 97 8.66 -6.93 2.53
CA GLU A 97 8.45 -7.90 1.45
C GLU A 97 7.35 -7.50 0.48
N PHE A 98 7.46 -8.02 -0.74
CA PHE A 98 6.39 -8.09 -1.73
C PHE A 98 5.90 -9.53 -1.80
N ARG A 99 4.60 -9.74 -1.71
CA ARG A 99 4.01 -11.06 -1.90
C ARG A 99 3.24 -11.08 -3.20
N GLU A 100 3.72 -11.87 -4.14
CA GLU A 100 2.98 -12.15 -5.37
C GLU A 100 1.66 -12.86 -5.06
N LEU A 101 0.61 -12.42 -5.74
CA LEU A 101 -0.72 -13.01 -5.70
C LEU A 101 -0.98 -13.71 -7.03
N GLU A 102 -1.65 -14.85 -6.97
CA GLU A 102 -2.10 -15.52 -8.20
C GLU A 102 -3.05 -14.63 -8.99
N THR A 103 -2.78 -14.48 -10.29
CA THR A 103 -3.59 -13.65 -11.21
C THR A 103 -3.47 -14.17 -12.66
N ASP A 104 -4.51 -13.95 -13.46
CA ASP A 104 -4.48 -14.13 -14.91
C ASP A 104 -4.71 -12.80 -15.67
N GLY A 105 -4.77 -11.68 -14.91
CA GLY A 105 -5.01 -10.35 -15.44
C GLY A 105 -6.46 -9.89 -15.35
N ASP A 106 -7.41 -10.79 -15.34
CA ASP A 106 -8.85 -10.48 -15.14
C ASP A 106 -9.24 -10.56 -13.67
N TRP A 107 -8.59 -11.44 -12.92
CA TRP A 107 -8.80 -11.61 -11.48
C TRP A 107 -7.49 -11.85 -10.74
N PHE A 108 -7.53 -11.70 -9.43
CA PHE A 108 -6.46 -12.08 -8.50
C PHE A 108 -7.02 -12.80 -7.29
N LEU A 109 -6.18 -13.64 -6.65
CA LEU A 109 -6.54 -14.42 -5.47
C LEU A 109 -6.05 -13.72 -4.20
N LEU A 110 -6.96 -13.39 -3.30
CA LEU A 110 -6.65 -12.81 -2.00
C LEU A 110 -7.38 -13.57 -0.88
N GLY A 111 -6.63 -14.16 0.05
CA GLY A 111 -7.22 -14.91 1.17
C GLY A 111 -8.13 -16.07 0.74
N GLY A 112 -7.86 -16.70 -0.41
CA GLY A 112 -8.66 -17.80 -0.96
C GLY A 112 -9.92 -17.35 -1.75
N THR A 113 -10.13 -16.04 -1.89
CA THR A 113 -11.25 -15.47 -2.66
C THR A 113 -10.74 -14.78 -3.91
N ARG A 114 -11.42 -15.00 -5.04
CA ARG A 114 -11.12 -14.33 -6.31
C ARG A 114 -11.80 -12.96 -6.36
N TYR A 115 -11.03 -11.96 -6.74
CA TYR A 115 -11.49 -10.58 -6.97
C TYR A 115 -11.12 -10.15 -8.39
N PRO A 116 -11.94 -9.35 -9.06
CA PRO A 116 -11.56 -8.78 -10.35
C PRO A 116 -10.37 -7.83 -10.19
N VAL A 117 -9.42 -7.88 -11.11
CA VAL A 117 -8.33 -6.91 -11.20
C VAL A 117 -8.95 -5.55 -11.53
N PRO A 118 -8.77 -4.52 -10.69
CA PRO A 118 -9.36 -3.22 -10.95
C PRO A 118 -8.57 -2.46 -12.02
N ASP A 119 -9.23 -1.58 -12.75
CA ASP A 119 -8.59 -0.46 -13.41
C ASP A 119 -8.16 0.61 -12.38
N LEU A 120 -7.47 1.65 -12.81
CA LEU A 120 -6.99 2.73 -11.94
C LEU A 120 -8.14 3.40 -11.16
N ASP A 121 -9.28 3.64 -11.82
CA ASP A 121 -10.47 4.23 -11.20
C ASP A 121 -11.24 3.22 -10.33
N GLY A 122 -11.04 1.94 -10.55
CA GLY A 122 -11.66 0.84 -9.79
C GLY A 122 -10.98 0.50 -8.48
N LEU A 123 -9.76 0.99 -8.23
CA LEU A 123 -9.00 0.66 -7.01
C LEU A 123 -9.76 0.97 -5.72
N GLU A 124 -10.42 2.12 -5.66
CA GLU A 124 -11.20 2.50 -4.47
C GLU A 124 -12.47 1.65 -4.33
N ARG A 125 -13.11 1.28 -5.44
CA ARG A 125 -14.25 0.33 -5.43
C ARG A 125 -13.81 -1.06 -4.95
N LEU A 126 -12.60 -1.49 -5.30
CA LEU A 126 -12.02 -2.72 -4.76
C LEU A 126 -11.85 -2.61 -3.24
N VAL A 127 -11.27 -1.53 -2.73
CA VAL A 127 -11.10 -1.29 -1.28
C VAL A 127 -12.46 -1.37 -0.56
N ASP A 128 -13.47 -0.70 -1.07
CA ASP A 128 -14.81 -0.71 -0.49
C ASP A 128 -15.48 -2.10 -0.57
N SER A 129 -15.26 -2.83 -1.66
CA SER A 129 -15.72 -4.21 -1.82
C SER A 129 -15.05 -5.16 -0.82
N LEU A 130 -13.73 -5.09 -0.66
CA LEU A 130 -12.99 -5.87 0.32
C LEU A 130 -13.46 -5.58 1.74
N ALA A 131 -13.75 -4.32 2.06
CA ALA A 131 -14.28 -3.93 3.37
C ALA A 131 -15.70 -4.47 3.59
N SER A 132 -16.58 -4.34 2.61
CA SER A 132 -17.97 -4.84 2.70
C SER A 132 -18.05 -6.35 2.88
N GLN A 133 -17.09 -7.09 2.31
CA GLN A 133 -16.95 -8.55 2.47
C GLN A 133 -16.19 -8.96 3.73
N GLY A 134 -15.70 -8.00 4.53
CA GLY A 134 -14.94 -8.26 5.74
C GLY A 134 -13.54 -8.82 5.51
N ALA A 135 -13.04 -8.80 4.28
CA ALA A 135 -11.66 -9.13 3.94
C ALA A 135 -10.70 -8.02 4.36
N LEU A 136 -11.18 -6.77 4.38
CA LEU A 136 -10.45 -5.60 4.82
C LEU A 136 -11.15 -5.01 6.05
N VAL A 137 -10.39 -4.77 7.12
CA VAL A 137 -10.92 -4.34 8.41
C VAL A 137 -10.18 -3.10 8.89
N ALA A 138 -10.92 -2.07 9.28
CA ALA A 138 -10.38 -0.93 9.99
C ALA A 138 -10.35 -1.19 11.51
N GLU A 139 -9.24 -0.84 12.16
CA GLU A 139 -9.08 -0.94 13.62
C GLU A 139 -9.05 0.45 14.25
N PRO A 140 -10.19 0.95 14.78
CA PRO A 140 -10.27 2.32 15.32
C PRO A 140 -9.32 2.59 16.48
N LEU A 141 -8.96 1.55 17.24
CA LEU A 141 -7.99 1.67 18.33
C LEU A 141 -6.60 2.02 17.78
N VAL A 142 -6.21 1.39 16.66
CA VAL A 142 -4.93 1.66 15.99
C VAL A 142 -4.92 3.07 15.42
N GLU A 143 -6.00 3.49 14.74
CA GLU A 143 -6.12 4.86 14.24
C GLU A 143 -5.89 5.88 15.36
N ARG A 144 -6.62 5.75 16.48
CA ARG A 144 -6.48 6.64 17.64
C ARG A 144 -5.07 6.63 18.22
N ALA A 145 -4.47 5.43 18.35
CA ALA A 145 -3.12 5.29 18.89
C ALA A 145 -2.08 5.95 17.98
N LEU A 146 -2.20 5.82 16.66
CA LEU A 146 -1.29 6.42 15.69
C LEU A 146 -1.45 7.95 15.59
N ASP A 147 -2.63 8.49 15.92
CA ASP A 147 -2.91 9.93 16.00
C ASP A 147 -2.50 10.54 17.35
N GLY A 148 -1.90 9.77 18.25
CA GLY A 148 -1.52 10.25 19.58
C GLY A 148 -2.71 10.49 20.52
N ARG A 149 -3.91 10.06 20.14
CA ARG A 149 -5.11 10.16 21.00
C ARG A 149 -5.06 9.11 22.11
N SER A 150 -5.69 9.44 23.26
CA SER A 150 -5.81 8.48 24.37
C SER A 150 -6.59 7.24 23.93
N VAL A 151 -6.05 6.07 24.26
CA VAL A 151 -6.63 4.77 23.94
C VAL A 151 -6.89 4.01 25.22
N PRO A 152 -8.10 3.44 25.42
CA PRO A 152 -8.39 2.61 26.59
C PRO A 152 -7.58 1.31 26.54
N GLY A 153 -7.16 0.82 27.73
CA GLY A 153 -6.49 -0.46 27.90
C GLY A 153 -5.04 -0.34 28.34
N ALA A 154 -4.45 -1.49 28.68
CA ALA A 154 -3.05 -1.55 29.05
C ALA A 154 -2.14 -1.25 27.85
N GLU A 155 -1.07 -0.48 28.04
CA GLU A 155 -0.11 -0.11 26.99
C GLU A 155 0.41 -1.33 26.19
N ARG A 156 0.66 -2.44 26.88
CA ARG A 156 1.08 -3.70 26.23
C ARG A 156 0.05 -4.22 25.23
N THR A 157 -1.24 -4.14 25.56
CA THR A 157 -2.34 -4.59 24.68
C THR A 157 -2.43 -3.69 23.46
N VAL A 158 -2.38 -2.36 23.66
CA VAL A 158 -2.40 -1.39 22.57
C VAL A 158 -1.22 -1.62 21.63
N ARG A 159 -0.01 -1.79 22.18
CA ARG A 159 1.21 -2.06 21.40
C ARG A 159 1.06 -3.34 20.56
N ARG A 160 0.52 -4.43 21.14
CA ARG A 160 0.28 -5.68 20.42
C ARG A 160 -0.70 -5.48 19.27
N ILE A 161 -1.84 -4.85 19.50
CA ILE A 161 -2.86 -4.60 18.47
C ILE A 161 -2.29 -3.74 17.33
N VAL A 162 -1.54 -2.67 17.65
CA VAL A 162 -0.88 -1.84 16.62
C VAL A 162 0.07 -2.69 15.76
N THR A 163 0.90 -3.55 16.37
CA THR A 163 1.84 -4.37 15.61
C THR A 163 1.14 -5.45 14.79
N GLU A 164 0.07 -6.05 15.31
CA GLU A 164 -0.73 -7.03 14.57
C GLU A 164 -1.48 -6.42 13.38
N THR A 165 -1.93 -5.18 13.50
CA THR A 165 -2.66 -4.46 12.45
C THR A 165 -1.72 -3.86 11.41
N ALA A 166 -0.78 -3.01 11.84
CA ALA A 166 0.12 -2.30 10.94
C ALA A 166 1.30 -3.17 10.45
N GLY A 167 1.55 -4.33 11.06
CA GLY A 167 2.71 -5.17 10.77
C GLY A 167 4.00 -4.69 11.44
N ILE A 168 4.07 -3.42 11.85
CA ILE A 168 5.22 -2.78 12.50
C ILE A 168 4.80 -2.05 13.78
N GLY A 169 5.74 -1.85 14.69
CA GLY A 169 5.46 -1.17 15.96
C GLY A 169 5.18 0.32 15.78
N ARG A 170 4.39 0.90 16.69
CA ARG A 170 4.03 2.33 16.71
C ARG A 170 5.22 3.27 16.53
N LYS A 171 6.34 3.00 17.20
CA LYS A 171 7.57 3.82 17.10
C LYS A 171 8.08 3.87 15.65
N ASN A 172 8.05 2.75 14.93
CA ASN A 172 8.47 2.69 13.53
C ASN A 172 7.52 3.51 12.65
N VAL A 173 6.19 3.35 12.84
CA VAL A 173 5.19 4.18 12.14
C VAL A 173 5.46 5.67 12.33
N GLU A 174 5.67 6.11 13.58
CA GLU A 174 5.96 7.51 13.90
C GLU A 174 7.28 8.01 13.28
N GLN A 175 8.31 7.17 13.22
CA GLN A 175 9.58 7.50 12.58
C GLN A 175 9.43 7.64 11.06
N ILE A 176 8.74 6.71 10.41
CA ILE A 176 8.47 6.75 8.97
C ILE A 176 7.66 8.01 8.62
N ARG A 177 6.58 8.29 9.34
CA ARG A 177 5.75 9.50 9.14
C ARG A 177 6.57 10.79 9.26
N ARG A 178 7.46 10.88 10.26
CA ARG A 178 8.36 12.04 10.41
C ARG A 178 9.33 12.17 9.25
N ALA A 179 9.95 11.06 8.83
CA ALA A 179 10.87 11.06 7.70
C ALA A 179 10.17 11.50 6.39
N ARG A 180 8.99 10.97 6.12
CA ARG A 180 8.17 11.38 4.95
C ARG A 180 7.74 12.84 5.00
N THR A 181 7.42 13.34 6.18
CA THR A 181 7.09 14.76 6.36
C THR A 181 8.30 15.65 6.11
N ALA A 182 9.47 15.31 6.68
CA ALA A 182 10.71 16.05 6.43
C ALA A 182 11.09 16.03 4.95
N TYR A 183 11.00 14.87 4.30
CA TYR A 183 11.25 14.74 2.85
C TYR A 183 10.36 15.68 2.02
N ARG A 184 9.04 15.69 2.31
CA ARG A 184 8.10 16.59 1.61
C ARG A 184 8.42 18.07 1.82
N LEU A 185 8.80 18.47 3.04
CA LEU A 185 9.19 19.85 3.34
C LEU A 185 10.46 20.26 2.58
N LEU A 186 11.47 19.41 2.54
CA LEU A 186 12.70 19.64 1.78
C LEU A 186 12.43 19.81 0.29
N HIS A 187 11.59 18.96 -0.30
CA HIS A 187 11.20 19.06 -1.71
C HIS A 187 10.35 20.29 -2.02
N ALA A 188 9.60 20.81 -1.05
CA ALA A 188 8.87 22.06 -1.18
C ALA A 188 9.76 23.31 -0.96
N GLY A 189 11.07 23.15 -0.73
CA GLY A 189 12.01 24.24 -0.48
C GLY A 189 11.89 24.84 0.91
N LEU A 190 11.20 24.19 1.83
CA LEU A 190 11.11 24.60 3.22
C LEU A 190 12.23 23.91 4.04
N SER A 191 12.98 24.69 4.82
CA SER A 191 13.93 24.11 5.78
C SER A 191 13.16 23.38 6.87
N ALA A 192 13.69 22.23 7.28
CA ALA A 192 13.15 21.45 8.38
C ALA A 192 13.39 22.12 9.74
#